data_0ef07ad607e485d3a2e47d6ca684b3e6
#
_entry.id   0ef07ad607e485d3a2e47d6ca684b3e6
#
_cell.length_a   1.000
_cell.length_b   1.000
_cell.length_c   1.000
_cell.angle_alpha   90.00
_cell.angle_beta   90.00
_cell.angle_gamma   90.00
#
_symmetry.space_group_name_H-M   'P 1'
#
loop_
_entity.id
_entity.type
_entity.pdbx_description
1 polymer ?
#
loop_
_entity_poly.entity_id
_entity_poly.type
_entity_poly.pdbx_seq_one_letter_code
_entity_poly.pdbx_strand_id
1 'polypeptide(L)'
;MALAVLLCGCASFMFGGSTVGAVALGVDTMRIRRAVSYESAWQATLNILKERGELIEVQKDKSKIKAKVKASNIEAEVLRLSDGTIAVDIHCRKKGIPNLRLADKLLDEINEDLSLMQTGAAQDKE
;
A
#
# COMPACT_ATOMS: atom_id res chain seq x y z
N MET A 1 -9.37 27.11 -24.66
CA MET A 1 -10.60 26.95 -23.99
C MET A 1 -10.88 25.52 -23.72
N ALA A 2 -11.24 24.85 -24.73
CA ALA A 2 -11.50 23.47 -24.60
C ALA A 2 -10.34 22.75 -23.98
N LEU A 3 -9.23 23.28 -24.23
CA LEU A 3 -8.04 22.77 -23.71
C LEU A 3 -8.01 22.66 -22.23
N ALA A 4 -8.39 23.71 -21.60
CA ALA A 4 -8.36 23.74 -20.15
C ALA A 4 -9.24 22.64 -19.59
N VAL A 5 -10.30 22.41 -20.22
CA VAL A 5 -11.20 21.40 -19.76
C VAL A 5 -10.55 20.04 -19.81
N LEU A 6 -9.83 19.83 -20.86
CA LEU A 6 -9.14 18.59 -20.98
C LEU A 6 -8.17 18.38 -19.88
N LEU A 7 -7.50 19.44 -19.51
CA LEU A 7 -6.56 19.34 -18.44
C LEU A 7 -7.22 18.91 -17.16
N CYS A 8 -8.35 19.45 -16.93
CA CYS A 8 -9.07 19.08 -15.74
C CYS A 8 -9.41 17.62 -15.75
N GLY A 9 -9.82 17.17 -16.89
CA GLY A 9 -10.13 15.78 -17.00
C GLY A 9 -8.95 14.93 -16.68
N CYS A 10 -7.83 15.32 -17.19
CA CYS A 10 -6.64 14.57 -16.93
C CYS A 10 -6.34 14.51 -15.47
N ALA A 11 -6.41 15.62 -14.84
CA ALA A 11 -6.13 15.64 -13.42
C ALA A 11 -7.08 14.71 -12.71
N SER A 12 -8.27 14.74 -13.11
CA SER A 12 -9.24 13.90 -12.45
C SER A 12 -8.89 12.46 -12.51
N PHE A 13 -8.47 12.01 -13.66
CA PHE A 13 -8.22 10.64 -13.70
C PHE A 13 -6.96 10.24 -13.07
N MET A 14 -6.08 11.14 -12.94
CA MET A 14 -4.96 10.83 -12.13
C MET A 14 -5.41 10.60 -10.75
N PHE A 15 -6.32 11.36 -10.29
CA PHE A 15 -6.84 11.11 -8.98
C PHE A 15 -7.53 9.80 -8.95
N GLY A 16 -8.20 9.47 -10.02
CA GLY A 16 -8.82 8.20 -10.10
C GLY A 16 -7.81 7.12 -9.85
N GLY A 17 -6.67 7.28 -10.44
CA GLY A 17 -5.64 6.31 -10.19
C GLY A 17 -5.25 6.28 -8.77
N SER A 18 -5.14 7.43 -8.19
CA SER A 18 -4.72 7.48 -6.81
C SER A 18 -5.81 6.99 -5.90
N THR A 19 -7.02 7.07 -6.34
CA THR A 19 -8.08 6.64 -5.47
C THR A 19 -8.32 5.17 -5.58
N VAL A 20 -7.50 4.49 -6.27
CA VAL A 20 -7.63 3.07 -6.30
C VAL A 20 -7.47 2.58 -4.90
N GLY A 21 -8.50 2.16 -4.31
CA GLY A 21 -8.45 1.63 -3.00
C GLY A 21 -7.99 0.19 -3.04
N ALA A 22 -7.97 -0.41 -1.88
CA ALA A 22 -7.59 -1.79 -1.79
C ALA A 22 -8.70 -2.66 -2.36
N VAL A 23 -8.31 -3.74 -3.01
CA VAL A 23 -9.27 -4.70 -3.52
C VAL A 23 -9.03 -6.03 -2.83
N ALA A 24 -10.10 -6.75 -2.61
CA ALA A 24 -9.99 -8.05 -1.95
C ALA A 24 -9.52 -9.09 -2.94
N LEU A 25 -8.49 -9.85 -2.57
CA LEU A 25 -8.03 -10.96 -3.37
C LEU A 25 -8.59 -12.28 -2.90
N GLY A 26 -9.22 -12.28 -1.73
CA GLY A 26 -9.78 -13.48 -1.16
C GLY A 26 -10.44 -13.10 0.14
N VAL A 27 -10.66 -14.07 1.01
CA VAL A 27 -11.38 -13.82 2.25
C VAL A 27 -10.55 -13.06 3.27
N ASP A 28 -9.22 -13.12 3.17
CA ASP A 28 -8.37 -12.51 4.18
C ASP A 28 -7.23 -11.69 3.62
N THR A 29 -7.24 -11.40 2.33
CA THR A 29 -6.14 -10.67 1.69
C THR A 29 -6.67 -9.50 0.87
N MET A 30 -6.08 -8.34 1.10
CA MET A 30 -6.41 -7.14 0.34
C MET A 30 -5.15 -6.67 -0.39
N ARG A 31 -5.33 -6.01 -1.52
CA ARG A 31 -4.21 -5.54 -2.33
C ARG A 31 -4.40 -4.11 -2.78
N ILE A 32 -3.31 -3.32 -2.77
CA ILE A 32 -3.28 -2.06 -3.49
C ILE A 32 -2.20 -2.17 -4.55
N ARG A 33 -2.36 -1.41 -5.63
CA ARG A 33 -1.35 -1.32 -6.68
C ARG A 33 -1.00 0.14 -6.89
N ARG A 34 0.28 0.42 -7.00
CA ARG A 34 0.76 1.78 -7.19
C ARG A 34 1.93 1.80 -8.17
N ALA A 35 2.03 2.89 -8.90
CA ALA A 35 3.17 3.09 -9.80
C ALA A 35 4.27 3.78 -9.02
N VAL A 36 4.92 3.03 -8.15
CA VAL A 36 5.99 3.53 -7.30
C VAL A 36 7.14 2.55 -7.35
N SER A 37 8.28 2.91 -6.77
CA SER A 37 9.40 1.98 -6.73
C SER A 37 9.14 0.90 -5.68
N TYR A 38 9.79 -0.22 -5.88
CA TYR A 38 9.71 -1.31 -4.92
C TYR A 38 10.17 -0.85 -3.54
N GLU A 39 11.28 -0.12 -3.51
CA GLU A 39 11.83 0.34 -2.25
C GLU A 39 10.87 1.25 -1.50
N SER A 40 10.19 2.14 -2.21
CA SER A 40 9.21 3.01 -1.57
C SER A 40 8.07 2.21 -0.99
N ALA A 41 7.57 1.25 -1.73
CA ALA A 41 6.48 0.40 -1.26
C ALA A 41 6.92 -0.43 -0.05
N TRP A 42 8.11 -0.98 -0.12
CA TRP A 42 8.65 -1.77 0.98
C TRP A 42 8.78 -0.93 2.24
N GLN A 43 9.37 0.25 2.09
CA GLN A 43 9.59 1.13 3.22
C GLN A 43 8.28 1.62 3.84
N ALA A 44 7.32 1.98 3.00
CA ALA A 44 6.02 2.43 3.51
C ALA A 44 5.33 1.31 4.27
N THR A 45 5.36 0.10 3.73
CA THR A 45 4.74 -1.04 4.39
C THR A 45 5.41 -1.30 5.75
N LEU A 46 6.71 -1.29 5.75
CA LEU A 46 7.47 -1.52 6.97
C LEU A 46 7.16 -0.46 8.02
N ASN A 47 7.14 0.80 7.61
CA ASN A 47 6.88 1.91 8.52
C ASN A 47 5.50 1.82 9.15
N ILE A 48 4.50 1.53 8.35
CA ILE A 48 3.13 1.47 8.86
C ILE A 48 2.96 0.29 9.82
N LEU A 49 3.52 -0.85 9.48
CA LEU A 49 3.41 -2.00 10.36
C LEU A 49 4.15 -1.78 11.68
N LYS A 50 5.27 -1.08 11.61
CA LYS A 50 6.03 -0.74 12.79
C LYS A 50 5.25 0.23 13.69
N GLU A 51 4.60 1.20 13.06
CA GLU A 51 3.82 2.18 13.78
C GLU A 51 2.58 1.61 14.43
N ARG A 52 1.94 0.69 13.75
CA ARG A 52 0.65 0.19 14.21
C ARG A 52 0.74 -1.06 15.07
N GLY A 53 1.89 -1.69 15.08
CA GLY A 53 2.01 -2.91 15.85
C GLY A 53 3.44 -3.32 16.06
N GLU A 54 3.65 -4.63 16.09
CA GLU A 54 4.95 -5.18 16.38
C GLU A 54 5.41 -6.04 15.21
N LEU A 55 6.62 -5.78 14.74
CA LEU A 55 7.19 -6.61 13.68
C LEU A 55 7.63 -7.94 14.27
N ILE A 56 7.20 -9.02 13.65
CA ILE A 56 7.58 -10.35 14.10
C ILE A 56 8.76 -10.87 13.28
N GLU A 57 8.67 -10.67 11.97
CA GLU A 57 9.72 -11.17 11.09
C GLU A 57 9.74 -10.34 9.81
N VAL A 58 10.94 -9.94 9.38
CA VAL A 58 11.11 -9.20 8.14
C VAL A 58 11.99 -10.03 7.23
N GLN A 59 11.43 -10.47 6.09
CA GLN A 59 12.16 -11.30 5.14
C GLN A 59 12.26 -10.55 3.83
N LYS A 60 13.25 -9.68 3.72
CA LYS A 60 13.38 -8.84 2.53
C LYS A 60 13.65 -9.65 1.26
N ASP A 61 14.38 -10.73 1.37
CA ASP A 61 14.67 -11.58 0.23
C ASP A 61 13.40 -12.23 -0.33
N LYS A 62 12.39 -12.40 0.50
CA LYS A 62 11.11 -12.95 0.07
C LYS A 62 10.05 -11.88 -0.08
N SER A 63 10.41 -10.63 0.17
CA SER A 63 9.50 -9.50 0.09
C SER A 63 8.30 -9.64 1.03
N LYS A 64 8.54 -10.21 2.19
CA LYS A 64 7.48 -10.47 3.17
C LYS A 64 7.80 -9.87 4.52
N ILE A 65 6.75 -9.40 5.19
CA ILE A 65 6.86 -8.89 6.55
C ILE A 65 5.74 -9.52 7.36
N LYS A 66 6.09 -10.07 8.50
CA LYS A 66 5.09 -10.58 9.43
C LYS A 66 5.03 -9.66 10.63
N ALA A 67 3.83 -9.31 11.04
CA ALA A 67 3.62 -8.39 12.14
C ALA A 67 2.37 -8.75 12.90
N LYS A 68 2.21 -8.13 14.05
CA LYS A 68 1.02 -8.31 14.87
C LYS A 68 0.46 -6.93 15.17
N VAL A 69 -0.78 -6.69 14.74
CA VAL A 69 -1.43 -5.42 14.92
C VAL A 69 -2.79 -5.65 15.58
N LYS A 70 -3.00 -5.07 16.75
CA LYS A 70 -4.26 -5.22 17.49
C LYS A 70 -4.66 -6.68 17.62
N ALA A 71 -3.72 -7.51 18.02
CA ALA A 71 -3.95 -8.94 18.21
C ALA A 71 -4.26 -9.71 16.94
N SER A 72 -4.10 -9.07 15.78
CA SER A 72 -4.28 -9.75 14.51
C SER A 72 -2.91 -10.10 13.91
N ASN A 73 -2.83 -11.24 13.26
CA ASN A 73 -1.61 -11.65 12.58
C ASN A 73 -1.65 -11.07 11.18
N ILE A 74 -0.59 -10.36 10.83
CA ILE A 74 -0.48 -9.70 9.54
C ILE A 74 0.68 -10.30 8.77
N GLU A 75 0.44 -10.57 7.50
CA GLU A 75 1.53 -10.93 6.60
C GLU A 75 1.43 -10.00 5.40
N ALA A 76 2.44 -9.20 5.19
CA ALA A 76 2.47 -8.26 4.08
C ALA A 76 3.45 -8.76 3.04
N GLU A 77 3.12 -8.57 1.78
CA GLU A 77 4.00 -8.97 0.70
C GLU A 77 4.04 -7.85 -0.33
N VAL A 78 5.24 -7.49 -0.77
CA VAL A 78 5.41 -6.44 -1.78
C VAL A 78 5.86 -7.11 -3.07
N LEU A 79 5.10 -6.90 -4.15
CA LEU A 79 5.29 -7.61 -5.40
C LEU A 79 5.46 -6.65 -6.57
N ARG A 80 6.31 -7.05 -7.52
CA ARG A 80 6.39 -6.35 -8.80
C ARG A 80 5.48 -7.05 -9.78
N LEU A 81 4.56 -6.30 -10.37
CA LEU A 81 3.63 -6.88 -11.33
C LEU A 81 4.16 -6.72 -12.74
N SER A 82 3.60 -7.50 -13.65
CA SER A 82 4.09 -7.53 -15.03
C SER A 82 3.90 -6.21 -15.75
N ASP A 83 2.95 -5.38 -15.31
CA ASP A 83 2.72 -4.09 -15.94
C ASP A 83 3.62 -2.99 -15.39
N GLY A 84 4.56 -3.34 -14.52
CA GLY A 84 5.48 -2.37 -13.96
C GLY A 84 5.04 -1.72 -12.68
N THR A 85 3.81 -1.97 -12.24
CA THR A 85 3.36 -1.41 -10.97
C THR A 85 3.80 -2.31 -9.83
N ILE A 86 3.67 -1.78 -8.62
CA ILE A 86 3.99 -2.52 -7.40
C ILE A 86 2.70 -2.81 -6.68
N ALA A 87 2.56 -4.02 -6.21
CA ALA A 87 1.41 -4.41 -5.40
C ALA A 87 1.85 -4.63 -3.96
N VAL A 88 1.00 -4.23 -3.03
CA VAL A 88 1.20 -4.55 -1.62
C VAL A 88 -0.02 -5.35 -1.19
N ASP A 89 0.23 -6.58 -0.76
CA ASP A 89 -0.83 -7.46 -0.30
C ASP A 89 -0.76 -7.57 1.21
N ILE A 90 -1.89 -7.42 1.87
CA ILE A 90 -1.98 -7.60 3.30
C ILE A 90 -2.93 -8.75 3.59
N HIS A 91 -2.40 -9.74 4.26
CA HIS A 91 -3.13 -10.91 4.69
C HIS A 91 -3.34 -10.75 6.18
N CYS A 92 -4.57 -10.74 6.62
CA CYS A 92 -4.88 -10.41 8.00
C CYS A 92 -5.89 -11.38 8.61
N ARG A 93 -5.51 -11.95 9.75
CA ARG A 93 -6.39 -12.85 10.48
C ARG A 93 -6.25 -12.60 11.97
N LYS A 94 -7.39 -12.65 12.65
CA LYS A 94 -7.42 -12.56 14.08
C LYS A 94 -8.00 -13.86 14.61
N LYS A 95 -7.18 -14.63 15.32
CA LYS A 95 -7.57 -15.94 15.85
C LYS A 95 -8.12 -16.83 14.74
N GLY A 96 -7.46 -16.80 13.59
CA GLY A 96 -7.86 -17.63 12.46
C GLY A 96 -9.01 -17.09 11.64
N ILE A 97 -9.61 -15.99 12.05
CA ILE A 97 -10.73 -15.40 11.33
C ILE A 97 -10.24 -14.24 10.48
N PRO A 98 -10.62 -14.18 9.20
CA PRO A 98 -10.18 -13.09 8.34
C PRO A 98 -10.64 -11.73 8.87
N ASN A 99 -9.77 -10.74 8.74
CA ASN A 99 -10.09 -9.39 9.18
C ASN A 99 -9.75 -8.40 8.06
N LEU A 100 -10.60 -8.35 7.05
CA LEU A 100 -10.36 -7.48 5.91
C LEU A 100 -10.44 -6.00 6.25
N ARG A 101 -11.21 -5.67 7.27
CA ARG A 101 -11.32 -4.28 7.67
C ARG A 101 -9.98 -3.71 8.12
N LEU A 102 -9.26 -4.48 8.92
CA LEU A 102 -7.95 -4.05 9.36
C LEU A 102 -6.96 -4.03 8.20
N ALA A 103 -7.03 -5.02 7.32
CA ALA A 103 -6.18 -5.05 6.15
C ALA A 103 -6.41 -3.82 5.28
N ASP A 104 -7.66 -3.46 5.07
CA ASP A 104 -8.02 -2.30 4.29
C ASP A 104 -7.48 -1.03 4.93
N LYS A 105 -7.62 -0.91 6.22
CA LYS A 105 -7.13 0.25 6.94
C LYS A 105 -5.62 0.38 6.83
N LEU A 106 -4.91 -0.71 6.98
CA LEU A 106 -3.46 -0.70 6.88
C LEU A 106 -3.01 -0.30 5.48
N LEU A 107 -3.69 -0.82 4.46
CA LEU A 107 -3.35 -0.47 3.09
C LEU A 107 -3.65 0.99 2.79
N ASP A 108 -4.71 1.51 3.38
CA ASP A 108 -5.06 2.90 3.23
C ASP A 108 -3.95 3.79 3.79
N GLU A 109 -3.42 3.42 4.93
CA GLU A 109 -2.34 4.16 5.56
C GLU A 109 -1.04 4.03 4.77
N ILE A 110 -0.77 2.85 4.24
CA ILE A 110 0.39 2.65 3.40
C ILE A 110 0.29 3.52 2.15
N ASN A 111 -0.89 3.56 1.57
CA ASN A 111 -1.15 4.35 0.39
C ASN A 111 -0.90 5.83 0.66
N GLU A 112 -1.34 6.30 1.81
CA GLU A 112 -1.13 7.66 2.22
C GLU A 112 0.35 7.95 2.42
N ASP A 113 1.05 7.04 3.05
CA ASP A 113 2.47 7.17 3.28
C ASP A 113 3.24 7.24 1.96
N LEU A 114 2.84 6.46 0.99
CA LEU A 114 3.45 6.49 -0.33
C LEU A 114 3.27 7.84 -1.00
N SER A 115 2.10 8.43 -0.84
CA SER A 115 1.84 9.76 -1.40
C SER A 115 2.73 10.80 -0.74
N LEU A 116 2.91 10.70 0.56
CA LEU A 116 3.76 11.63 1.28
C LEU A 116 5.22 11.47 0.87
N MET A 117 5.67 10.28 0.67
CA MET A 117 7.03 10.02 0.23
C MET A 117 7.32 10.66 -1.11
N GLN A 118 6.38 10.53 -2.04
CA GLN A 118 6.56 11.10 -3.35
C GLN A 118 6.64 12.62 -3.28
N THR A 119 5.79 13.21 -2.48
CA THR A 119 5.79 14.64 -2.30
C THR A 119 7.08 15.10 -1.64
N GLY A 120 7.49 14.41 -0.61
CA GLY A 120 8.71 14.73 0.08
C GLY A 120 9.93 14.64 -0.81
N ALA A 121 10.00 13.59 -1.60
CA ALA A 121 11.12 13.41 -2.51
C ALA A 121 11.17 14.52 -3.54
N ALA A 122 10.02 14.93 -4.04
CA ALA A 122 9.97 16.02 -5.00
C ALA A 122 10.44 17.32 -4.37
N GLN A 123 10.05 17.54 -3.15
CA GLN A 123 10.47 18.75 -2.44
C GLN A 123 11.95 18.74 -2.15
N ASP A 124 12.47 17.62 -1.80
CA ASP A 124 13.89 17.51 -1.48
C ASP A 124 14.76 17.83 -2.67
N LYS A 125 14.29 17.59 -3.85
CA LYS A 125 15.08 17.87 -5.03
C LYS A 125 15.19 19.35 -5.31
N GLU A 126 14.35 20.11 -4.75
CA GLU A 126 14.41 21.54 -4.91
C GLU A 126 15.39 22.14 -3.92
#